data_9ba7e3b75f509cad7d1ec30e87041f4e
#
_entry.id   9ba7e3b75f509cad7d1ec30e87041f4e
#
_cell.length_a   1.000
_cell.length_b   1.000
_cell.length_c   1.000
_cell.angle_alpha   90.00
_cell.angle_beta   90.00
_cell.angle_gamma   90.00
#
_symmetry.space_group_name_H-M   'P 1'
#
loop_
_entity.id
_entity.type
_entity.pdbx_description
1 polymer ?
#
loop_
_entity_poly.entity_id
_entity_poly.type
_entity_poly.pdbx_seq_one_letter_code
_entity_poly.pdbx_strand_id
1 'polypeptide(L)'
;MYSIKQIRNFEEAKQEMLAIDVDGGGIPIMAPKSVFKVIKITDVNRVAATVIKQEMLSIGGDVAVAKGTINAAIDKTDVLIFGTVALIREFIHKISLQPFGLKKIAKDLDILLTNYHKKLESWELGKYSAKKYNLNFDRPLIMGIVNVTPDSFFDGSKYASTDAAVKHAKELVKQGTHILDIGGESSRPGSESVSAQKELSRVLPVVKKLIADKTINIPISIDTYKPEVAEACLKAGAHIINDISGFKNPKMISVCKRYGAGVIAMHMQGNPKSMQQNPSYDDVVREVFEYLEDTIVNARNLGIKNIAVDPGIGFGKSLEHNLLLLKNLAEFKSLGCPILIGVSRKSFIGKISNVEVDKRLPGTIAANSYALLNGTNILRVHDVEETKLAAEVIEAIRKA
;
A
#
# COMPACT_ATOMS: atom_id res chain seq x y z
N MET A 1 -6.28 20.54 35.66
CA MET A 1 -5.56 19.33 35.14
C MET A 1 -4.84 19.71 33.88
N TYR A 2 -3.58 19.29 33.71
CA TYR A 2 -2.79 19.55 32.50
C TYR A 2 -2.46 18.21 31.86
N SER A 3 -2.65 18.07 30.54
CA SER A 3 -2.32 16.86 29.78
C SER A 3 -1.76 17.20 28.40
N ILE A 4 -0.82 16.37 27.90
CA ILE A 4 -0.29 16.50 26.55
C ILE A 4 -1.15 15.64 25.64
N LYS A 5 -1.76 16.26 24.61
CA LYS A 5 -2.53 15.56 23.56
C LYS A 5 -1.63 15.27 22.37
N GLN A 6 -1.72 14.05 21.87
CA GLN A 6 -1.06 13.67 20.62
C GLN A 6 -2.08 13.77 19.49
N ILE A 7 -1.91 14.76 18.64
CA ILE A 7 -2.77 15.00 17.47
C ILE A 7 -2.06 14.48 16.20
N ARG A 8 -2.58 13.44 15.60
CA ARG A 8 -1.97 12.76 14.44
C ARG A 8 -2.56 13.20 13.10
N ASN A 9 -3.84 13.61 13.11
CA ASN A 9 -4.61 13.95 11.92
C ASN A 9 -5.67 15.02 12.22
N PHE A 10 -6.34 15.51 11.16
CA PHE A 10 -7.34 16.58 11.30
C PHE A 10 -8.60 16.14 12.03
N GLU A 11 -8.98 14.87 11.98
CA GLU A 11 -10.17 14.39 12.67
C GLU A 11 -9.94 14.37 14.18
N GLU A 12 -8.79 13.87 14.66
CA GLU A 12 -8.42 13.96 16.08
C GLU A 12 -8.36 15.42 16.56
N ALA A 13 -7.78 16.32 15.73
CA ALA A 13 -7.77 17.74 16.04
C ALA A 13 -9.18 18.33 16.21
N LYS A 14 -10.07 17.97 15.30
CA LYS A 14 -11.46 18.40 15.30
C LYS A 14 -12.20 17.88 16.54
N GLN A 15 -12.03 16.61 16.89
CA GLN A 15 -12.66 16.02 18.07
C GLN A 15 -12.25 16.73 19.37
N GLU A 16 -10.95 17.01 19.56
CA GLU A 16 -10.46 17.73 20.74
C GLU A 16 -10.99 19.17 20.79
N MET A 17 -11.13 19.84 19.63
CA MET A 17 -11.69 21.19 19.56
C MET A 17 -13.18 21.20 19.85
N LEU A 18 -13.93 20.22 19.34
CA LEU A 18 -15.37 20.07 19.65
C LEU A 18 -15.61 19.75 21.13
N ALA A 19 -14.72 18.96 21.75
CA ALA A 19 -14.83 18.61 23.17
C ALA A 19 -14.73 19.83 24.12
N ILE A 20 -14.19 20.95 23.65
CA ILE A 20 -14.10 22.23 24.38
C ILE A 20 -15.02 23.30 23.77
N ASP A 21 -16.00 22.90 22.95
CA ASP A 21 -17.02 23.74 22.36
C ASP A 21 -16.46 24.88 21.46
N VAL A 22 -15.44 24.56 20.65
CA VAL A 22 -14.89 25.51 19.65
C VAL A 22 -15.93 25.75 18.56
N ASP A 23 -16.13 27.01 18.18
CA ASP A 23 -16.98 27.41 17.06
C ASP A 23 -16.63 26.65 15.77
N GLY A 24 -17.66 26.09 15.11
CA GLY A 24 -17.47 25.26 13.92
C GLY A 24 -16.77 25.94 12.75
N GLY A 25 -16.88 27.27 12.62
CA GLY A 25 -16.17 28.06 11.62
C GLY A 25 -14.66 28.19 11.89
N GLY A 26 -14.25 28.09 13.15
CA GLY A 26 -12.83 28.15 13.56
C GLY A 26 -12.06 26.84 13.35
N ILE A 27 -12.74 25.69 13.42
CA ILE A 27 -12.11 24.37 13.36
C ILE A 27 -11.30 24.16 12.07
N PRO A 28 -11.80 24.43 10.84
CA PRO A 28 -11.03 24.27 9.59
C PRO A 28 -9.75 25.12 9.54
N ILE A 29 -9.75 26.26 10.25
CA ILE A 29 -8.60 27.17 10.32
C ILE A 29 -7.56 26.68 11.33
N MET A 30 -8.00 26.10 12.46
CA MET A 30 -7.14 25.71 13.56
C MET A 30 -6.61 24.28 13.43
N ALA A 31 -7.40 23.33 12.93
CA ALA A 31 -6.99 21.94 12.81
C ALA A 31 -5.65 21.74 12.03
N PRO A 32 -5.39 22.44 10.91
CA PRO A 32 -4.09 22.34 10.23
C PRO A 32 -2.90 22.89 11.05
N LYS A 33 -3.14 23.72 12.07
CA LYS A 33 -2.12 24.27 12.96
C LYS A 33 -1.72 23.31 14.09
N SER A 34 -2.55 22.30 14.37
CA SER A 34 -2.29 21.29 15.42
C SER A 34 -1.62 20.02 14.90
N VAL A 35 -1.58 19.82 13.58
CA VAL A 35 -0.97 18.63 12.96
C VAL A 35 0.43 18.98 12.47
N PHE A 36 1.44 18.45 13.15
CA PHE A 36 2.85 18.67 12.81
C PHE A 36 3.34 17.60 11.82
N LYS A 37 4.19 17.99 10.87
CA LYS A 37 4.85 17.09 9.91
C LYS A 37 6.33 17.40 9.79
N VAL A 38 7.10 16.35 9.51
CA VAL A 38 8.48 16.42 9.08
C VAL A 38 8.52 15.88 7.65
N ILE A 39 9.01 16.69 6.70
CA ILE A 39 9.10 16.30 5.29
C ILE A 39 10.58 16.26 4.90
N LYS A 40 11.03 15.12 4.36
CA LYS A 40 12.37 14.96 3.80
C LYS A 40 12.31 15.18 2.27
N ILE A 41 13.22 16.01 1.76
CA ILE A 41 13.48 16.17 0.32
C ILE A 41 14.94 15.80 0.10
N THR A 42 15.21 14.89 -0.82
CA THR A 42 16.56 14.41 -1.13
C THR A 42 17.16 15.16 -2.32
N ASP A 43 18.48 15.23 -2.36
CA ASP A 43 19.26 15.72 -3.51
C ASP A 43 18.92 17.15 -3.96
N VAL A 44 18.60 18.04 -3.03
CA VAL A 44 18.25 19.44 -3.31
C VAL A 44 19.52 20.24 -3.61
N ASN A 45 19.49 21.03 -4.69
CA ASN A 45 20.57 21.97 -4.98
C ASN A 45 20.78 22.93 -3.79
N ARG A 46 22.02 23.21 -3.48
CA ARG A 46 22.43 24.06 -2.33
C ARG A 46 21.73 25.42 -2.28
N VAL A 47 21.62 26.09 -3.44
CA VAL A 47 20.97 27.41 -3.48
C VAL A 47 19.48 27.28 -3.15
N ALA A 48 18.79 26.30 -3.74
CA ALA A 48 17.40 26.00 -3.42
C ALA A 48 17.21 25.64 -1.94
N ALA A 49 18.09 24.79 -1.38
CA ALA A 49 18.06 24.41 0.02
C ALA A 49 18.21 25.61 0.97
N THR A 50 19.08 26.58 0.59
CA THR A 50 19.25 27.81 1.36
C THR A 50 17.98 28.67 1.33
N VAL A 51 17.35 28.83 0.16
CA VAL A 51 16.09 29.58 0.04
C VAL A 51 14.97 28.88 0.82
N ILE A 52 14.85 27.53 0.70
CA ILE A 52 13.89 26.73 1.48
C ILE A 52 14.03 27.03 2.97
N LYS A 53 15.27 27.02 3.49
CA LYS A 53 15.53 27.30 4.90
C LYS A 53 15.10 28.72 5.29
N GLN A 54 15.46 29.73 4.51
CA GLN A 54 15.13 31.11 4.81
C GLN A 54 13.62 31.38 4.76
N GLU A 55 12.93 30.85 3.74
CA GLU A 55 11.49 31.02 3.61
C GLU A 55 10.73 30.33 4.76
N MET A 56 11.14 29.14 5.17
CA MET A 56 10.49 28.43 6.26
C MET A 56 10.71 29.12 7.61
N LEU A 57 11.94 29.60 7.89
CA LEU A 57 12.25 30.40 9.07
C LEU A 57 11.44 31.68 9.12
N SER A 58 11.22 32.35 8.00
CA SER A 58 10.47 33.63 7.93
C SER A 58 9.01 33.52 8.35
N ILE A 59 8.46 32.31 8.40
CA ILE A 59 7.05 32.04 8.79
C ILE A 59 6.95 31.27 10.12
N GLY A 60 8.06 31.08 10.82
CA GLY A 60 8.09 30.44 12.14
C GLY A 60 8.20 28.91 12.13
N GLY A 61 8.53 28.31 10.99
CA GLY A 61 8.95 26.91 10.90
C GLY A 61 10.46 26.77 10.96
N ASP A 62 10.99 25.58 10.70
CA ASP A 62 12.44 25.37 10.63
C ASP A 62 12.80 24.34 9.54
N VAL A 63 14.09 24.33 9.15
CA VAL A 63 14.64 23.42 8.15
C VAL A 63 16.04 22.99 8.53
N ALA A 64 16.27 21.69 8.65
CA ALA A 64 17.60 21.13 8.77
C ALA A 64 18.19 20.87 7.37
N VAL A 65 19.45 21.26 7.20
CA VAL A 65 20.28 21.01 6.00
C VAL A 65 21.68 20.53 6.44
N ALA A 66 22.40 19.87 5.55
CA ALA A 66 23.75 19.40 5.89
C ALA A 66 24.72 20.55 6.19
N LYS A 67 25.70 20.28 7.07
CA LYS A 67 26.69 21.27 7.56
C LYS A 67 27.40 22.06 6.45
N GLY A 68 27.70 21.41 5.32
CA GLY A 68 28.37 22.02 4.16
C GLY A 68 27.52 22.95 3.30
N THR A 69 26.22 23.07 3.56
CA THR A 69 25.28 23.87 2.74
C THR A 69 25.59 25.36 2.80
N ILE A 70 25.81 25.91 4.00
CA ILE A 70 25.97 27.34 4.21
C ILE A 70 27.32 27.85 3.70
N ASN A 71 28.40 27.09 3.95
CA ASN A 71 29.76 27.45 3.53
C ASN A 71 30.12 27.01 2.10
N ALA A 72 29.16 26.56 1.34
CA ALA A 72 29.30 26.11 -0.05
C ALA A 72 30.29 24.91 -0.25
N ALA A 73 30.49 24.09 0.77
CA ALA A 73 31.36 22.93 0.69
C ALA A 73 30.72 21.73 -0.06
N ILE A 74 29.41 21.78 -0.33
CA ILE A 74 28.65 20.77 -1.06
C ILE A 74 27.72 21.45 -2.06
N ASP A 75 27.46 20.78 -3.18
CA ASP A 75 26.56 21.29 -4.24
C ASP A 75 25.10 20.90 -4.01
N LYS A 76 24.86 19.78 -3.33
CA LYS A 76 23.54 19.23 -3.04
C LYS A 76 23.44 18.75 -1.60
N THR A 77 22.22 18.76 -1.06
CA THR A 77 21.93 18.33 0.30
C THR A 77 20.54 17.73 0.41
N ASP A 78 20.36 16.83 1.37
CA ASP A 78 19.04 16.49 1.85
C ASP A 78 18.52 17.61 2.76
N VAL A 79 17.22 17.79 2.77
CA VAL A 79 16.51 18.84 3.52
C VAL A 79 15.41 18.18 4.36
N LEU A 80 15.35 18.54 5.66
CA LEU A 80 14.22 18.18 6.54
C LEU A 80 13.45 19.46 6.90
N ILE A 81 12.20 19.53 6.48
CA ILE A 81 11.28 20.63 6.76
C ILE A 81 10.45 20.28 7.99
N PHE A 82 10.37 21.18 8.96
CA PHE A 82 9.64 21.03 10.21
C PHE A 82 8.52 22.07 10.33
N GLY A 83 7.27 21.63 10.41
CA GLY A 83 6.19 22.58 10.61
C GLY A 83 4.82 21.95 10.75
N THR A 84 3.86 22.77 11.17
CA THR A 84 2.46 22.37 11.08
C THR A 84 2.00 22.35 9.63
N VAL A 85 0.92 21.60 9.35
CA VAL A 85 0.38 21.54 7.99
C VAL A 85 0.01 22.94 7.47
N ALA A 86 -0.46 23.84 8.34
CA ALA A 86 -0.75 25.21 7.97
C ALA A 86 0.51 25.97 7.51
N LEU A 87 1.59 25.88 8.28
CA LEU A 87 2.88 26.51 7.91
C LEU A 87 3.47 25.93 6.64
N ILE A 88 3.39 24.60 6.47
CA ILE A 88 3.89 23.94 5.25
C ILE A 88 3.12 24.40 4.03
N ARG A 89 1.80 24.60 4.11
CA ARG A 89 0.99 25.15 2.99
C ARG A 89 1.37 26.58 2.65
N GLU A 90 1.58 27.42 3.65
CA GLU A 90 2.07 28.79 3.48
C GLU A 90 3.47 28.79 2.83
N PHE A 91 4.37 27.96 3.30
CA PHE A 91 5.69 27.76 2.72
C PHE A 91 5.62 27.32 1.25
N ILE A 92 4.79 26.34 0.90
CA ILE A 92 4.58 25.88 -0.48
C ILE A 92 4.16 27.07 -1.36
N HIS A 93 3.23 27.90 -0.91
CA HIS A 93 2.81 29.08 -1.64
C HIS A 93 3.99 30.05 -1.86
N LYS A 94 4.79 30.37 -0.84
CA LYS A 94 5.93 31.27 -0.95
C LYS A 94 6.99 30.78 -1.93
N ILE A 95 7.41 29.50 -1.84
CA ILE A 95 8.44 28.95 -2.72
C ILE A 95 7.94 28.72 -4.16
N SER A 96 6.63 28.65 -4.39
CA SER A 96 6.06 28.56 -5.76
C SER A 96 6.36 29.79 -6.61
N LEU A 97 6.64 30.93 -5.99
CA LEU A 97 6.97 32.20 -6.64
C LEU A 97 8.48 32.37 -6.85
N GLN A 98 9.32 31.48 -6.30
CA GLN A 98 10.76 31.59 -6.31
C GLN A 98 11.41 30.87 -7.50
N PRO A 99 12.61 31.33 -7.96
CA PRO A 99 13.40 30.66 -9.00
C PRO A 99 14.07 29.37 -8.50
N PHE A 100 15.14 28.93 -9.14
CA PHE A 100 16.03 27.82 -8.75
C PHE A 100 15.36 26.44 -8.63
N GLY A 101 14.33 26.17 -9.44
CA GLY A 101 13.60 24.89 -9.42
C GLY A 101 12.57 24.77 -8.29
N LEU A 102 12.39 25.80 -7.47
CA LEU A 102 11.49 25.79 -6.31
C LEU A 102 10.01 25.65 -6.71
N LYS A 103 9.60 26.13 -7.89
CA LYS A 103 8.24 25.90 -8.41
C LYS A 103 7.90 24.41 -8.54
N LYS A 104 8.88 23.59 -9.00
CA LYS A 104 8.69 22.15 -9.08
C LYS A 104 8.57 21.54 -7.68
N ILE A 105 9.48 21.90 -6.78
CA ILE A 105 9.45 21.43 -5.39
C ILE A 105 8.13 21.80 -4.72
N ALA A 106 7.63 23.04 -4.91
CA ALA A 106 6.34 23.47 -4.39
C ALA A 106 5.20 22.58 -4.88
N LYS A 107 5.16 22.30 -6.18
CA LYS A 107 4.14 21.44 -6.80
C LYS A 107 4.20 20.02 -6.23
N ASP A 108 5.41 19.45 -6.12
CA ASP A 108 5.60 18.09 -5.63
C ASP A 108 5.21 17.98 -4.14
N LEU A 109 5.55 18.98 -3.33
CA LEU A 109 5.15 19.08 -1.92
C LEU A 109 3.63 19.22 -1.75
N ASP A 110 2.95 20.00 -2.60
CA ASP A 110 1.50 20.16 -2.54
C ASP A 110 0.78 18.85 -2.89
N ILE A 111 1.25 18.13 -3.90
CA ILE A 111 0.75 16.79 -4.26
C ILE A 111 0.95 15.82 -3.11
N LEU A 112 2.17 15.75 -2.54
CA LEU A 112 2.54 14.88 -1.43
C LEU A 112 1.64 15.14 -0.21
N LEU A 113 1.48 16.39 0.20
CA LEU A 113 0.69 16.77 1.36
C LEU A 113 -0.81 16.52 1.13
N THR A 114 -1.32 16.83 -0.07
CA THR A 114 -2.69 16.56 -0.48
C THR A 114 -2.98 15.06 -0.45
N ASN A 115 -2.13 14.26 -1.07
CA ASN A 115 -2.26 12.80 -1.09
C ASN A 115 -2.22 12.17 0.31
N TYR A 116 -1.30 12.65 1.18
CA TYR A 116 -1.16 12.14 2.55
C TYR A 116 -2.44 12.29 3.37
N HIS A 117 -3.21 13.35 3.13
CA HIS A 117 -4.45 13.66 3.85
C HIS A 117 -5.72 13.35 3.06
N LYS A 118 -5.58 12.91 1.81
CA LYS A 118 -6.70 12.62 0.93
C LYS A 118 -7.55 11.47 1.51
N LYS A 119 -8.88 11.64 1.50
CA LYS A 119 -9.80 10.51 1.62
C LYS A 119 -9.71 9.68 0.33
N LEU A 120 -9.50 8.38 0.48
CA LEU A 120 -9.40 7.48 -0.67
C LEU A 120 -10.76 7.34 -1.37
N GLU A 121 -10.73 7.38 -2.69
CA GLU A 121 -11.91 7.15 -3.52
C GLU A 121 -12.25 5.65 -3.55
N SER A 122 -13.53 5.32 -3.57
CA SER A 122 -13.98 3.95 -3.75
C SER A 122 -13.66 3.46 -5.16
N TRP A 123 -13.46 2.15 -5.29
CA TRP A 123 -13.25 1.51 -6.60
C TRP A 123 -14.56 0.96 -7.15
N GLU A 124 -14.96 1.42 -8.32
CA GLU A 124 -16.00 0.78 -9.10
C GLU A 124 -15.38 -0.36 -9.92
N LEU A 125 -15.73 -1.60 -9.59
CA LEU A 125 -15.20 -2.81 -10.19
C LEU A 125 -16.25 -3.55 -10.99
N GLY A 126 -15.81 -4.31 -11.99
CA GLY A 126 -16.69 -5.19 -12.75
C GLY A 126 -17.41 -4.51 -13.92
N LYS A 127 -16.83 -3.46 -14.52
CA LYS A 127 -17.41 -2.78 -15.68
C LYS A 127 -17.83 -3.75 -16.81
N TYR A 128 -17.06 -4.81 -16.99
CA TYR A 128 -17.29 -5.84 -18.01
C TYR A 128 -17.60 -7.22 -17.40
N SER A 129 -17.86 -7.30 -16.10
CA SER A 129 -18.27 -8.50 -15.38
C SER A 129 -19.78 -8.53 -15.18
N ALA A 130 -20.35 -9.73 -15.03
CA ALA A 130 -21.75 -9.90 -14.63
C ALA A 130 -22.03 -9.38 -13.21
N LYS A 131 -20.99 -9.35 -12.36
CA LYS A 131 -21.05 -8.83 -10.98
C LYS A 131 -20.29 -7.51 -10.88
N LYS A 132 -20.92 -6.51 -10.28
CA LYS A 132 -20.34 -5.18 -10.06
C LYS A 132 -20.17 -4.95 -8.57
N TYR A 133 -19.07 -4.30 -8.17
CA TYR A 133 -18.77 -3.99 -6.79
C TYR A 133 -18.32 -2.55 -6.64
N ASN A 134 -18.67 -1.96 -5.50
CA ASN A 134 -18.09 -0.70 -5.03
C ASN A 134 -17.23 -1.02 -3.79
N LEU A 135 -15.91 -0.99 -3.96
CA LEU A 135 -14.96 -1.28 -2.90
C LEU A 135 -14.59 0.02 -2.18
N ASN A 136 -15.03 0.16 -0.93
CA ASN A 136 -14.81 1.34 -0.12
C ASN A 136 -13.63 1.14 0.85
N PHE A 137 -12.81 2.16 1.05
CA PHE A 137 -11.63 2.16 1.92
C PHE A 137 -11.84 2.92 3.24
N ASP A 138 -13.08 3.22 3.62
CA ASP A 138 -13.41 3.87 4.91
C ASP A 138 -13.13 2.95 6.11
N ARG A 139 -12.94 1.66 5.87
CA ARG A 139 -12.56 0.63 6.85
C ARG A 139 -11.49 -0.29 6.28
N PRO A 140 -10.72 -1.00 7.13
CA PRO A 140 -9.80 -2.02 6.67
C PRO A 140 -10.49 -3.11 5.86
N LEU A 141 -9.89 -3.48 4.74
CA LEU A 141 -10.35 -4.58 3.90
C LEU A 141 -9.48 -5.81 4.14
N ILE A 142 -10.11 -6.97 4.27
CA ILE A 142 -9.43 -8.25 4.39
C ILE A 142 -9.45 -8.94 3.03
N MET A 143 -8.25 -9.27 2.52
CA MET A 143 -8.05 -10.02 1.28
C MET A 143 -7.59 -11.42 1.63
N GLY A 144 -8.48 -12.41 1.45
CA GLY A 144 -8.21 -13.81 1.76
C GLY A 144 -7.47 -14.52 0.64
N ILE A 145 -6.40 -15.22 0.99
CA ILE A 145 -5.49 -15.91 0.05
C ILE A 145 -6.05 -17.28 -0.32
N VAL A 146 -6.20 -17.53 -1.62
CA VAL A 146 -6.58 -18.84 -2.17
C VAL A 146 -5.47 -19.35 -3.09
N ASN A 147 -4.56 -20.16 -2.55
CA ASN A 147 -3.48 -20.76 -3.33
C ASN A 147 -3.97 -22.02 -4.06
N VAL A 148 -3.87 -22.04 -5.38
CA VAL A 148 -4.23 -23.18 -6.24
C VAL A 148 -2.95 -23.85 -6.75
N THR A 149 -2.07 -24.22 -5.81
CA THR A 149 -0.81 -24.94 -6.10
C THR A 149 -0.90 -26.41 -5.68
N PRO A 150 -0.13 -27.32 -6.32
CA PRO A 150 -0.16 -28.75 -5.97
C PRO A 150 0.08 -29.05 -4.49
N ASP A 151 0.95 -28.27 -3.86
CA ASP A 151 1.34 -28.44 -2.45
C ASP A 151 0.26 -27.95 -1.47
N SER A 152 -0.75 -27.21 -1.95
CA SER A 152 -1.79 -26.63 -1.09
C SER A 152 -2.97 -27.58 -0.85
N PHE A 153 -3.16 -28.60 -1.73
CA PHE A 153 -4.27 -29.53 -1.65
C PHE A 153 -3.82 -30.94 -2.03
N PHE A 154 -3.71 -31.83 -1.08
CA PHE A 154 -3.03 -33.13 -1.10
C PHE A 154 -3.69 -34.26 -1.89
N ASP A 155 -4.56 -34.02 -2.89
CA ASP A 155 -5.15 -35.11 -3.70
C ASP A 155 -4.83 -34.92 -5.19
N GLY A 156 -4.12 -35.86 -5.74
CA GLY A 156 -3.46 -35.87 -7.05
C GLY A 156 -4.31 -35.68 -8.31
N SER A 157 -5.57 -35.24 -8.23
CA SER A 157 -6.38 -34.96 -9.40
C SER A 157 -6.64 -33.46 -9.57
N LYS A 158 -6.58 -32.95 -10.79
CA LYS A 158 -6.86 -31.56 -11.17
C LYS A 158 -8.25 -31.07 -10.72
N TYR A 159 -9.24 -31.96 -10.68
CA TYR A 159 -10.60 -31.64 -10.27
C TYR A 159 -10.73 -31.56 -8.74
N ALA A 160 -10.06 -32.43 -8.01
CA ALA A 160 -10.03 -32.38 -6.55
C ALA A 160 -9.39 -31.09 -6.05
N SER A 161 -8.32 -30.59 -6.67
CA SER A 161 -7.69 -29.32 -6.33
C SER A 161 -8.57 -28.10 -6.61
N THR A 162 -9.36 -28.12 -7.69
CA THR A 162 -10.31 -27.05 -8.03
C THR A 162 -11.45 -26.97 -7.02
N ASP A 163 -12.04 -28.11 -6.65
CA ASP A 163 -13.16 -28.15 -5.70
C ASP A 163 -12.69 -27.82 -4.27
N ALA A 164 -11.51 -28.25 -3.88
CA ALA A 164 -10.89 -27.89 -2.62
C ALA A 164 -10.63 -26.37 -2.53
N ALA A 165 -10.11 -25.76 -3.61
CA ALA A 165 -9.90 -24.31 -3.68
C ALA A 165 -11.22 -23.52 -3.59
N VAL A 166 -12.26 -23.99 -4.29
CA VAL A 166 -13.60 -23.38 -4.23
C VAL A 166 -14.21 -23.51 -2.83
N LYS A 167 -14.07 -24.69 -2.19
CA LYS A 167 -14.52 -24.91 -0.81
C LYS A 167 -13.79 -23.98 0.16
N HIS A 168 -12.48 -23.88 0.05
CA HIS A 168 -11.67 -22.97 0.86
C HIS A 168 -12.07 -21.50 0.65
N ALA A 169 -12.25 -21.07 -0.61
CA ALA A 169 -12.72 -19.71 -0.90
C ALA A 169 -14.07 -19.40 -0.24
N LYS A 170 -15.02 -20.35 -0.27
CA LYS A 170 -16.31 -20.21 0.43
C LYS A 170 -16.16 -20.10 1.94
N GLU A 171 -15.22 -20.83 2.53
CA GLU A 171 -14.92 -20.74 3.95
C GLU A 171 -14.38 -19.36 4.32
N LEU A 172 -13.40 -18.84 3.55
CA LEU A 172 -12.90 -17.47 3.74
C LEU A 172 -14.02 -16.42 3.62
N VAL A 173 -14.99 -16.60 2.71
CA VAL A 173 -16.16 -15.71 2.60
C VAL A 173 -17.01 -15.74 3.84
N LYS A 174 -17.27 -16.92 4.44
CA LYS A 174 -18.00 -17.07 5.70
C LYS A 174 -17.26 -16.39 6.87
N GLN A 175 -15.93 -16.46 6.89
CA GLN A 175 -15.07 -15.79 7.88
C GLN A 175 -15.08 -14.26 7.71
N GLY A 176 -15.63 -13.75 6.61
CA GLY A 176 -15.82 -12.32 6.36
C GLY A 176 -14.70 -11.64 5.58
N THR A 177 -14.04 -12.37 4.68
CA THR A 177 -13.14 -11.73 3.71
C THR A 177 -13.90 -10.76 2.79
N HIS A 178 -13.23 -9.69 2.38
CA HIS A 178 -13.78 -8.65 1.51
C HIS A 178 -13.35 -8.81 0.05
N ILE A 179 -12.23 -9.49 -0.18
CA ILE A 179 -11.65 -9.77 -1.51
C ILE A 179 -11.07 -11.18 -1.46
N LEU A 180 -11.36 -12.03 -2.46
CA LEU A 180 -10.64 -13.30 -2.65
C LEU A 180 -9.46 -13.06 -3.59
N ASP A 181 -8.26 -13.48 -3.21
CA ASP A 181 -7.06 -13.37 -4.04
C ASP A 181 -6.56 -14.76 -4.45
N ILE A 182 -6.70 -15.09 -5.74
CA ILE A 182 -6.48 -16.42 -6.29
C ILE A 182 -5.15 -16.47 -7.00
N GLY A 183 -4.23 -17.31 -6.53
CA GLY A 183 -2.92 -17.52 -7.11
C GLY A 183 -2.67 -18.96 -7.56
N GLY A 184 -2.17 -19.14 -8.80
CA GLY A 184 -1.84 -20.45 -9.38
C GLY A 184 -0.35 -20.78 -9.38
N GLU A 185 0.48 -19.81 -9.00
CA GLU A 185 1.94 -19.94 -8.88
C GLU A 185 2.38 -19.58 -7.45
N SER A 186 3.34 -20.31 -6.94
CA SER A 186 3.94 -19.95 -5.65
C SER A 186 4.93 -18.80 -5.85
N SER A 187 4.72 -17.71 -5.11
CA SER A 187 5.65 -16.57 -5.07
C SER A 187 6.62 -16.64 -3.88
N ARG A 188 6.68 -17.78 -3.17
CA ARG A 188 7.61 -17.99 -2.05
C ARG A 188 9.06 -17.93 -2.54
N PRO A 189 10.00 -17.47 -1.69
CA PRO A 189 11.42 -17.49 -2.03
C PRO A 189 11.88 -18.86 -2.49
N GLY A 190 12.61 -18.90 -3.62
CA GLY A 190 13.13 -20.15 -4.21
C GLY A 190 12.12 -20.95 -5.04
N SER A 191 10.86 -20.51 -5.15
CA SER A 191 9.90 -21.19 -6.00
C SER A 191 10.26 -21.08 -7.49
N GLU A 192 10.01 -22.16 -8.24
CA GLU A 192 10.17 -22.16 -9.69
C GLU A 192 8.94 -21.53 -10.36
N SER A 193 9.20 -20.76 -11.41
CA SER A 193 8.14 -20.21 -12.25
C SER A 193 7.46 -21.33 -13.03
N VAL A 194 6.12 -21.18 -13.22
CA VAL A 194 5.35 -22.07 -14.08
C VAL A 194 4.95 -21.35 -15.38
N SER A 195 4.71 -22.10 -16.46
CA SER A 195 4.21 -21.49 -17.71
C SER A 195 2.83 -20.86 -17.50
N ALA A 196 2.50 -19.84 -18.29
CA ALA A 196 1.19 -19.20 -18.27
C ALA A 196 0.05 -20.23 -18.50
N GLN A 197 0.27 -21.20 -19.38
CA GLN A 197 -0.69 -22.27 -19.65
C GLN A 197 -0.93 -23.16 -18.43
N LYS A 198 0.14 -23.50 -17.67
CA LYS A 198 0.03 -24.30 -16.45
C LYS A 198 -0.68 -23.53 -15.34
N GLU A 199 -0.32 -22.27 -15.13
CA GLU A 199 -1.01 -21.40 -14.17
C GLU A 199 -2.48 -21.21 -14.52
N LEU A 200 -2.78 -20.89 -15.77
CA LEU A 200 -4.15 -20.74 -16.27
C LEU A 200 -4.99 -22.02 -16.05
N SER A 201 -4.39 -23.19 -16.29
CA SER A 201 -5.08 -24.47 -16.08
C SER A 201 -5.49 -24.72 -14.63
N ARG A 202 -4.84 -24.05 -13.66
CA ARG A 202 -5.17 -24.12 -12.24
C ARG A 202 -6.22 -23.07 -11.85
N VAL A 203 -5.98 -21.81 -12.23
CA VAL A 203 -6.74 -20.64 -11.75
C VAL A 203 -8.09 -20.50 -12.44
N LEU A 204 -8.15 -20.63 -13.77
CA LEU A 204 -9.36 -20.34 -14.55
C LEU A 204 -10.58 -21.19 -14.17
N PRO A 205 -10.46 -22.50 -13.91
CA PRO A 205 -11.60 -23.31 -13.46
C PRO A 205 -12.17 -22.85 -12.11
N VAL A 206 -11.30 -22.45 -11.17
CA VAL A 206 -11.69 -21.91 -9.85
C VAL A 206 -12.44 -20.59 -10.04
N VAL A 207 -11.88 -19.65 -10.80
CA VAL A 207 -12.50 -18.34 -11.08
C VAL A 207 -13.89 -18.52 -11.68
N LYS A 208 -14.05 -19.39 -12.72
CA LYS A 208 -15.35 -19.65 -13.36
C LYS A 208 -16.39 -20.17 -12.37
N LYS A 209 -16.01 -21.14 -11.50
CA LYS A 209 -16.91 -21.67 -10.47
C LYS A 209 -17.32 -20.60 -9.46
N LEU A 210 -16.37 -19.79 -8.97
CA LEU A 210 -16.66 -18.72 -8.00
C LEU A 210 -17.52 -17.60 -8.59
N ILE A 211 -17.29 -17.22 -9.84
CA ILE A 211 -18.12 -16.19 -10.51
C ILE A 211 -19.56 -16.70 -10.74
N ALA A 212 -19.73 -17.96 -11.09
CA ALA A 212 -21.05 -18.56 -11.27
C ALA A 212 -21.81 -18.77 -9.95
N ASP A 213 -21.11 -18.83 -8.84
CA ASP A 213 -21.71 -19.06 -7.52
C ASP A 213 -22.37 -17.79 -6.98
N LYS A 214 -23.68 -17.83 -6.76
CA LYS A 214 -24.47 -16.72 -6.23
C LYS A 214 -24.17 -16.39 -4.76
N THR A 215 -23.56 -17.31 -4.03
CA THR A 215 -23.17 -17.08 -2.61
C THR A 215 -21.88 -16.27 -2.47
N ILE A 216 -21.09 -16.19 -3.54
CA ILE A 216 -19.88 -15.36 -3.57
C ILE A 216 -20.25 -13.97 -4.08
N ASN A 217 -20.41 -13.04 -3.14
CA ASN A 217 -20.80 -11.66 -3.42
C ASN A 217 -19.71 -10.65 -3.03
N ILE A 218 -18.47 -10.96 -3.39
CA ILE A 218 -17.29 -10.11 -3.18
C ILE A 218 -16.39 -10.15 -4.42
N PRO A 219 -15.56 -9.12 -4.67
CA PRO A 219 -14.64 -9.11 -5.81
C PRO A 219 -13.60 -10.21 -5.72
N ILE A 220 -13.19 -10.70 -6.90
CA ILE A 220 -12.13 -11.68 -7.09
C ILE A 220 -10.92 -10.99 -7.67
N SER A 221 -9.78 -11.14 -6.99
CA SER A 221 -8.44 -10.74 -7.40
C SER A 221 -7.67 -11.94 -7.93
N ILE A 222 -6.78 -11.72 -8.88
CA ILE A 222 -5.88 -12.73 -9.44
C ILE A 222 -4.45 -12.33 -9.15
N ASP A 223 -3.75 -13.16 -8.36
CA ASP A 223 -2.31 -13.02 -8.07
C ASP A 223 -1.51 -13.60 -9.24
N THR A 224 -1.14 -12.73 -10.17
CA THR A 224 -0.38 -13.09 -11.37
C THR A 224 0.35 -11.88 -11.98
N TYR A 225 1.55 -12.13 -12.49
CA TYR A 225 2.32 -11.19 -13.30
C TYR A 225 2.32 -11.53 -14.80
N LYS A 226 1.47 -12.48 -15.22
CA LYS A 226 1.37 -12.95 -16.62
C LYS A 226 0.12 -12.37 -17.30
N PRO A 227 0.28 -11.54 -18.35
CA PRO A 227 -0.86 -10.91 -19.04
C PRO A 227 -1.88 -11.90 -19.60
N GLU A 228 -1.44 -13.07 -20.07
CA GLU A 228 -2.30 -14.10 -20.63
C GLU A 228 -3.23 -14.70 -19.56
N VAL A 229 -2.72 -14.90 -18.35
CA VAL A 229 -3.50 -15.39 -17.20
C VAL A 229 -4.49 -14.32 -16.75
N ALA A 230 -4.01 -13.08 -16.61
CA ALA A 230 -4.83 -11.94 -16.25
C ALA A 230 -5.99 -11.73 -17.22
N GLU A 231 -5.71 -11.74 -18.55
CA GLU A 231 -6.73 -11.54 -19.59
C GLU A 231 -7.82 -12.61 -19.54
N ALA A 232 -7.42 -13.89 -19.45
CA ALA A 232 -8.38 -14.99 -19.41
C ALA A 232 -9.25 -14.95 -18.14
N CYS A 233 -8.68 -14.60 -16.99
CA CYS A 233 -9.44 -14.50 -15.73
C CYS A 233 -10.35 -13.27 -15.69
N LEU A 234 -9.90 -12.12 -16.20
CA LEU A 234 -10.74 -10.92 -16.34
C LEU A 234 -11.90 -11.14 -17.32
N LYS A 235 -11.66 -11.83 -18.43
CA LYS A 235 -12.70 -12.27 -19.38
C LYS A 235 -13.71 -13.22 -18.72
N ALA A 236 -13.27 -14.05 -17.77
CA ALA A 236 -14.13 -14.93 -16.99
C ALA A 236 -14.89 -14.21 -15.86
N GLY A 237 -14.64 -12.92 -15.61
CA GLY A 237 -15.35 -12.10 -14.65
C GLY A 237 -14.57 -11.72 -13.39
N ALA A 238 -13.26 -11.97 -13.32
CA ALA A 238 -12.40 -11.43 -12.24
C ALA A 238 -12.38 -9.89 -12.28
N HIS A 239 -11.97 -9.25 -11.18
CA HIS A 239 -12.17 -7.82 -10.95
C HIS A 239 -10.87 -7.05 -10.69
N ILE A 240 -9.86 -7.71 -10.13
CA ILE A 240 -8.60 -7.10 -9.68
C ILE A 240 -7.44 -7.97 -10.18
N ILE A 241 -6.34 -7.35 -10.56
CA ILE A 241 -5.06 -8.01 -10.79
C ILE A 241 -4.07 -7.56 -9.73
N ASN A 242 -3.53 -8.54 -9.00
CA ASN A 242 -2.47 -8.35 -8.02
C ASN A 242 -1.14 -8.82 -8.66
N ASP A 243 -0.32 -7.84 -9.09
CA ASP A 243 0.91 -8.12 -9.83
C ASP A 243 2.15 -7.89 -8.96
N ILE A 244 2.77 -8.99 -8.53
CA ILE A 244 4.00 -8.97 -7.72
C ILE A 244 5.22 -8.35 -8.43
N SER A 245 5.15 -8.20 -9.76
CA SER A 245 6.22 -7.56 -10.54
C SER A 245 6.08 -6.05 -10.65
N GLY A 246 4.97 -5.46 -10.14
CA GLY A 246 4.69 -4.04 -10.21
C GLY A 246 4.42 -3.57 -11.64
N PHE A 247 3.73 -4.37 -12.43
CA PHE A 247 3.35 -4.03 -13.81
C PHE A 247 4.55 -3.74 -14.75
N LYS A 248 5.69 -4.41 -14.53
CA LYS A 248 6.86 -4.31 -15.42
C LYS A 248 6.54 -4.69 -16.86
N ASN A 249 5.57 -5.59 -17.07
CA ASN A 249 5.13 -5.96 -18.41
C ASN A 249 4.06 -4.96 -18.91
N PRO A 250 4.33 -4.14 -19.95
CA PRO A 250 3.38 -3.14 -20.43
C PRO A 250 2.08 -3.73 -20.99
N LYS A 251 2.10 -5.00 -21.43
CA LYS A 251 0.90 -5.72 -21.86
C LYS A 251 -0.09 -5.91 -20.71
N MET A 252 0.40 -6.06 -19.45
CA MET A 252 -0.44 -6.23 -18.28
C MET A 252 -1.33 -5.00 -18.06
N ILE A 253 -0.77 -3.79 -18.12
CA ILE A 253 -1.53 -2.54 -17.98
C ILE A 253 -2.59 -2.43 -19.08
N SER A 254 -2.22 -2.78 -20.32
CA SER A 254 -3.17 -2.75 -21.46
C SER A 254 -4.34 -3.71 -21.26
N VAL A 255 -4.09 -4.89 -20.71
CA VAL A 255 -5.14 -5.87 -20.34
C VAL A 255 -6.02 -5.30 -19.24
N CYS A 256 -5.45 -4.83 -18.13
CA CYS A 256 -6.21 -4.26 -17.01
C CYS A 256 -7.10 -3.08 -17.45
N LYS A 257 -6.56 -2.17 -18.28
CA LYS A 257 -7.34 -1.06 -18.86
C LYS A 257 -8.52 -1.55 -19.69
N ARG A 258 -8.30 -2.51 -20.58
CA ARG A 258 -9.35 -3.07 -21.47
C ARG A 258 -10.54 -3.58 -20.68
N TYR A 259 -10.31 -4.26 -19.56
CA TYR A 259 -11.36 -4.82 -18.71
C TYR A 259 -11.79 -3.91 -17.57
N GLY A 260 -11.20 -2.72 -17.40
CA GLY A 260 -11.52 -1.80 -16.29
C GLY A 260 -11.22 -2.42 -14.92
N ALA A 261 -10.18 -3.23 -14.83
CA ALA A 261 -9.80 -3.91 -13.61
C ALA A 261 -9.18 -2.94 -12.59
N GLY A 262 -9.37 -3.22 -11.30
CA GLY A 262 -8.51 -2.68 -10.25
C GLY A 262 -7.13 -3.34 -10.31
N VAL A 263 -6.10 -2.61 -9.92
CA VAL A 263 -4.73 -3.13 -9.94
C VAL A 263 -4.04 -2.94 -8.59
N ILE A 264 -3.25 -3.92 -8.18
CA ILE A 264 -2.38 -3.86 -7.01
C ILE A 264 -0.95 -4.03 -7.51
N ALA A 265 -0.15 -2.98 -7.36
CA ALA A 265 1.24 -2.95 -7.80
C ALA A 265 2.17 -3.21 -6.61
N MET A 266 2.95 -4.29 -6.66
CA MET A 266 3.90 -4.62 -5.61
C MET A 266 5.34 -4.33 -6.03
N HIS A 267 6.15 -3.87 -5.07
CA HIS A 267 7.60 -3.78 -5.24
C HIS A 267 8.30 -5.10 -4.92
N MET A 268 9.14 -5.55 -5.85
CA MET A 268 10.07 -6.67 -5.66
C MET A 268 11.41 -6.39 -6.31
N GLN A 269 12.52 -6.58 -5.56
CA GLN A 269 13.86 -6.62 -6.13
C GLN A 269 14.15 -8.03 -6.65
N GLY A 270 14.61 -8.14 -7.91
CA GLY A 270 14.90 -9.43 -8.54
C GLY A 270 13.63 -10.17 -9.00
N ASN A 271 13.61 -11.48 -8.81
CA ASN A 271 12.50 -12.38 -9.13
C ASN A 271 12.32 -13.41 -8.00
N PRO A 272 11.18 -14.14 -7.89
CA PRO A 272 10.92 -15.06 -6.78
C PRO A 272 12.03 -16.10 -6.55
N LYS A 273 12.71 -16.58 -7.60
CA LYS A 273 13.76 -17.58 -7.49
C LYS A 273 15.03 -17.04 -6.83
N SER A 274 15.41 -15.78 -7.10
CA SER A 274 16.70 -15.20 -6.70
C SER A 274 16.57 -14.01 -5.73
N MET A 275 15.39 -13.49 -5.49
CA MET A 275 15.14 -12.24 -4.75
C MET A 275 15.74 -12.18 -3.34
N GLN A 276 15.98 -13.32 -2.69
CA GLN A 276 16.58 -13.37 -1.36
C GLN A 276 18.10 -13.57 -1.36
N GLN A 277 18.71 -13.60 -2.56
CA GLN A 277 20.17 -13.65 -2.70
C GLN A 277 20.73 -12.23 -2.60
N ASN A 278 21.18 -11.86 -1.39
CA ASN A 278 21.83 -10.57 -1.10
C ASN A 278 21.03 -9.32 -1.54
N PRO A 279 19.77 -9.14 -1.12
CA PRO A 279 19.04 -7.93 -1.45
C PRO A 279 19.72 -6.70 -0.83
N SER A 280 20.01 -5.69 -1.66
CA SER A 280 20.75 -4.49 -1.27
C SER A 280 19.97 -3.23 -1.66
N TYR A 281 19.95 -2.26 -0.74
CA TYR A 281 19.36 -0.93 -0.91
C TYR A 281 20.26 0.08 -0.18
N ASP A 282 20.40 1.25 -0.75
CA ASP A 282 21.00 2.38 -0.04
C ASP A 282 20.01 2.97 0.98
N ASP A 283 18.74 3.13 0.57
CA ASP A 283 17.60 3.51 1.40
C ASP A 283 16.36 2.75 0.92
N VAL A 284 16.02 1.65 1.57
CA VAL A 284 14.93 0.77 1.16
C VAL A 284 13.56 1.46 1.14
N VAL A 285 13.31 2.42 2.04
CA VAL A 285 12.03 3.14 2.10
C VAL A 285 11.89 4.06 0.89
N ARG A 286 12.92 4.85 0.63
CA ARG A 286 12.96 5.76 -0.51
C ARG A 286 12.88 5.01 -1.85
N GLU A 287 13.72 4.00 -2.05
CA GLU A 287 13.77 3.27 -3.33
C GLU A 287 12.45 2.55 -3.63
N VAL A 288 11.82 1.96 -2.61
CA VAL A 288 10.49 1.33 -2.76
C VAL A 288 9.41 2.37 -3.01
N PHE A 289 9.48 3.53 -2.36
CA PHE A 289 8.54 4.64 -2.57
C PHE A 289 8.64 5.17 -4.01
N GLU A 290 9.84 5.51 -4.48
CA GLU A 290 10.11 6.01 -5.84
C GLU A 290 9.65 5.01 -6.91
N TYR A 291 9.94 3.72 -6.73
CA TYR A 291 9.48 2.67 -7.63
C TYR A 291 7.95 2.60 -7.74
N LEU A 292 7.25 2.68 -6.60
CA LEU A 292 5.78 2.63 -6.58
C LEU A 292 5.17 3.93 -7.14
N GLU A 293 5.78 5.08 -6.88
CA GLU A 293 5.38 6.36 -7.47
C GLU A 293 5.46 6.34 -9.00
N ASP A 294 6.58 5.91 -9.55
CA ASP A 294 6.77 5.74 -11.00
C ASP A 294 5.74 4.78 -11.60
N THR A 295 5.48 3.67 -10.90
CA THR A 295 4.47 2.69 -11.33
C THR A 295 3.07 3.31 -11.36
N ILE A 296 2.69 4.11 -10.35
CA ILE A 296 1.40 4.80 -10.29
C ILE A 296 1.29 5.82 -11.44
N VAL A 297 2.33 6.63 -11.64
CA VAL A 297 2.35 7.65 -12.70
C VAL A 297 2.16 6.99 -14.07
N ASN A 298 2.92 5.93 -14.35
CA ASN A 298 2.82 5.19 -15.61
C ASN A 298 1.44 4.57 -15.80
N ALA A 299 0.90 3.92 -14.78
CA ALA A 299 -0.42 3.31 -14.86
C ALA A 299 -1.54 4.34 -15.06
N ARG A 300 -1.49 5.48 -14.35
CA ARG A 300 -2.46 6.59 -14.52
C ARG A 300 -2.39 7.22 -15.92
N ASN A 301 -1.18 7.44 -16.44
CA ASN A 301 -0.99 7.96 -17.80
C ASN A 301 -1.57 7.02 -18.87
N LEU A 302 -1.57 5.73 -18.60
CA LEU A 302 -2.20 4.72 -19.45
C LEU A 302 -3.71 4.55 -19.18
N GLY A 303 -4.29 5.31 -18.24
CA GLY A 303 -5.73 5.38 -17.98
C GLY A 303 -6.26 4.39 -16.94
N ILE A 304 -5.40 3.79 -16.11
CA ILE A 304 -5.80 3.04 -14.92
C ILE A 304 -6.20 4.02 -13.82
N LYS A 305 -7.39 3.84 -13.25
CA LYS A 305 -7.92 4.69 -12.16
C LYS A 305 -7.77 4.01 -10.80
N ASN A 306 -8.13 2.74 -10.72
CA ASN A 306 -8.19 1.95 -9.48
C ASN A 306 -6.83 1.29 -9.22
N ILE A 307 -5.96 1.94 -8.45
CA ILE A 307 -4.58 1.49 -8.16
C ILE A 307 -4.39 1.44 -6.65
N ALA A 308 -3.92 0.29 -6.14
CA ALA A 308 -3.33 0.14 -4.81
C ALA A 308 -1.85 -0.23 -4.94
N VAL A 309 -1.10 -0.02 -3.87
CA VAL A 309 0.34 -0.31 -3.79
C VAL A 309 0.65 -1.28 -2.67
N ASP A 310 1.65 -2.13 -2.87
CA ASP A 310 2.21 -3.02 -1.85
C ASP A 310 3.73 -2.82 -1.79
N PRO A 311 4.31 -2.38 -0.66
CA PRO A 311 5.76 -2.27 -0.49
C PRO A 311 6.51 -3.60 -0.64
N GLY A 312 5.82 -4.73 -0.68
CA GLY A 312 6.41 -6.05 -0.93
C GLY A 312 7.24 -6.57 0.22
N ILE A 313 6.68 -6.62 1.43
CA ILE A 313 7.33 -7.22 2.60
C ILE A 313 7.70 -8.67 2.31
N GLY A 314 8.99 -9.04 2.49
CA GLY A 314 9.49 -10.38 2.24
C GLY A 314 9.88 -10.68 0.78
N PHE A 315 9.78 -9.71 -0.13
CA PHE A 315 10.15 -9.88 -1.54
C PHE A 315 11.42 -9.08 -1.87
N GLY A 316 12.55 -9.77 -1.98
CA GLY A 316 13.86 -9.16 -2.23
C GLY A 316 14.28 -8.19 -1.12
N LYS A 317 14.12 -8.59 0.14
CA LYS A 317 14.37 -7.74 1.31
C LYS A 317 14.94 -8.53 2.48
N SER A 318 15.94 -7.98 3.17
CA SER A 318 16.47 -8.51 4.42
C SER A 318 15.44 -8.39 5.57
N LEU A 319 15.75 -8.93 6.73
CA LEU A 319 14.94 -8.72 7.94
C LEU A 319 14.83 -7.22 8.25
N GLU A 320 15.96 -6.53 8.27
CA GLU A 320 16.03 -5.10 8.58
C GLU A 320 15.24 -4.26 7.57
N HIS A 321 15.37 -4.53 6.26
CA HIS A 321 14.60 -3.85 5.22
C HIS A 321 13.09 -3.98 5.43
N ASN A 322 12.62 -5.17 5.82
CA ASN A 322 11.19 -5.39 6.11
C ASN A 322 10.72 -4.59 7.33
N LEU A 323 11.54 -4.52 8.38
CA LEU A 323 11.22 -3.75 9.59
C LEU A 323 11.22 -2.24 9.32
N LEU A 324 12.18 -1.74 8.52
CA LEU A 324 12.22 -0.33 8.11
C LEU A 324 11.00 0.07 7.29
N LEU A 325 10.57 -0.75 6.34
CA LEU A 325 9.36 -0.52 5.56
C LEU A 325 8.10 -0.50 6.42
N LEU A 326 7.96 -1.43 7.36
CA LEU A 326 6.82 -1.45 8.28
C LEU A 326 6.85 -0.24 9.21
N LYS A 327 8.03 0.13 9.76
CA LYS A 327 8.21 1.29 10.63
C LYS A 327 7.79 2.59 9.95
N ASN A 328 8.15 2.75 8.68
CA ASN A 328 7.91 3.96 7.89
C ASN A 328 6.69 3.84 6.95
N LEU A 329 5.80 2.89 7.20
CA LEU A 329 4.67 2.57 6.31
C LEU A 329 3.75 3.77 6.05
N ALA A 330 3.60 4.66 7.03
CA ALA A 330 2.79 5.87 6.90
C ALA A 330 3.27 6.82 5.79
N GLU A 331 4.54 6.76 5.37
CA GLU A 331 5.08 7.59 4.28
C GLU A 331 4.40 7.26 2.94
N PHE A 332 4.06 5.98 2.71
CA PHE A 332 3.39 5.53 1.48
C PHE A 332 1.99 6.11 1.28
N LYS A 333 1.37 6.68 2.32
CA LYS A 333 0.11 7.45 2.19
C LYS A 333 0.24 8.61 1.21
N SER A 334 1.44 9.19 1.10
CA SER A 334 1.76 10.28 0.18
C SER A 334 1.65 9.88 -1.30
N LEU A 335 1.60 8.59 -1.62
CA LEU A 335 1.30 8.09 -2.97
C LEU A 335 -0.18 8.31 -3.37
N GLY A 336 -1.07 8.59 -2.40
CA GLY A 336 -2.50 8.86 -2.64
C GLY A 336 -3.27 7.67 -3.21
N CYS A 337 -2.83 6.46 -2.89
CA CYS A 337 -3.44 5.19 -3.27
C CYS A 337 -3.69 4.33 -2.02
N PRO A 338 -4.65 3.38 -2.05
CA PRO A 338 -4.76 2.37 -1.01
C PRO A 338 -3.46 1.58 -0.87
N ILE A 339 -3.08 1.29 0.38
CA ILE A 339 -1.90 0.50 0.71
C ILE A 339 -2.34 -0.92 1.08
N LEU A 340 -1.79 -1.90 0.38
CA LEU A 340 -1.92 -3.30 0.72
C LEU A 340 -0.68 -3.77 1.48
N ILE A 341 -0.88 -4.59 2.50
CA ILE A 341 0.19 -5.27 3.22
C ILE A 341 -0.10 -6.78 3.31
N GLY A 342 0.88 -7.57 2.91
CA GLY A 342 0.87 -9.03 3.04
C GLY A 342 2.00 -9.50 3.95
N VAL A 343 1.77 -9.64 5.25
CA VAL A 343 2.75 -10.11 6.24
C VAL A 343 2.42 -11.48 6.82
N SER A 344 1.27 -12.05 6.42
CA SER A 344 0.74 -13.28 7.00
C SER A 344 1.73 -14.44 6.94
N ARG A 345 2.10 -14.93 8.11
CA ARG A 345 3.00 -16.07 8.36
C ARG A 345 4.39 -15.95 7.70
N LYS A 346 4.83 -14.73 7.32
CA LYS A 346 6.12 -14.51 6.65
C LYS A 346 7.33 -14.80 7.54
N SER A 347 8.45 -15.10 6.90
CA SER A 347 9.68 -15.58 7.55
C SER A 347 10.28 -14.58 8.54
N PHE A 348 10.09 -13.26 8.33
CA PHE A 348 10.60 -12.25 9.24
C PHE A 348 10.01 -12.40 10.66
N ILE A 349 8.72 -12.80 10.79
CA ILE A 349 8.08 -13.09 12.08
C ILE A 349 8.79 -14.26 12.77
N GLY A 350 9.02 -15.36 12.01
CA GLY A 350 9.73 -16.51 12.55
C GLY A 350 11.16 -16.19 12.98
N LYS A 351 11.87 -15.31 12.23
CA LYS A 351 13.22 -14.87 12.57
C LYS A 351 13.28 -14.02 13.85
N ILE A 352 12.26 -13.17 14.09
CA ILE A 352 12.18 -12.33 15.30
C ILE A 352 11.85 -13.17 16.53
N SER A 353 10.84 -14.04 16.42
CA SER A 353 10.26 -14.76 17.56
C SER A 353 10.79 -16.18 17.71
N ASN A 354 11.68 -16.61 16.81
CA ASN A 354 12.24 -17.98 16.75
C ASN A 354 11.14 -19.05 16.75
N VAL A 355 10.14 -18.92 15.86
CA VAL A 355 9.00 -19.84 15.78
C VAL A 355 8.77 -20.35 14.36
N GLU A 356 8.27 -21.58 14.27
CA GLU A 356 7.87 -22.22 13.02
C GLU A 356 6.61 -21.57 12.42
N VAL A 357 6.32 -21.89 11.15
CA VAL A 357 5.28 -21.23 10.35
C VAL A 357 3.87 -21.36 10.94
N ASP A 358 3.54 -22.48 11.54
CA ASP A 358 2.26 -22.77 12.20
C ASP A 358 2.03 -21.89 13.45
N LYS A 359 3.11 -21.46 14.12
CA LYS A 359 3.07 -20.63 15.33
C LYS A 359 3.19 -19.11 15.05
N ARG A 360 3.18 -18.69 13.78
CA ARG A 360 3.36 -17.27 13.39
C ARG A 360 2.07 -16.43 13.45
N LEU A 361 0.93 -17.01 13.78
CA LEU A 361 -0.34 -16.27 13.82
C LEU A 361 -0.31 -15.08 14.79
N PRO A 362 0.14 -15.18 16.06
CA PRO A 362 0.20 -14.02 16.95
C PRO A 362 1.07 -12.89 16.41
N GLY A 363 2.24 -13.21 15.84
CA GLY A 363 3.12 -12.25 15.20
C GLY A 363 2.50 -11.63 13.92
N THR A 364 1.72 -12.39 13.18
CA THR A 364 0.95 -11.89 12.03
C THR A 364 -0.08 -10.85 12.47
N ILE A 365 -0.85 -11.15 13.53
CA ILE A 365 -1.85 -10.21 14.08
C ILE A 365 -1.18 -8.93 14.58
N ALA A 366 -0.06 -9.04 15.32
CA ALA A 366 0.69 -7.88 15.79
C ALA A 366 1.18 -7.00 14.63
N ALA A 367 1.78 -7.60 13.59
CA ALA A 367 2.28 -6.87 12.43
C ALA A 367 1.14 -6.24 11.59
N ASN A 368 0.01 -6.93 11.42
CA ASN A 368 -1.18 -6.39 10.76
C ASN A 368 -1.79 -5.23 11.55
N SER A 369 -1.89 -5.34 12.88
CA SER A 369 -2.39 -4.25 13.75
C SER A 369 -1.49 -3.01 13.65
N TYR A 370 -0.17 -3.21 13.70
CA TYR A 370 0.79 -2.12 13.49
C TYR A 370 0.62 -1.46 12.11
N ALA A 371 0.47 -2.26 11.05
CA ALA A 371 0.27 -1.77 9.69
C ALA A 371 -1.04 -0.96 9.56
N LEU A 372 -2.13 -1.40 10.17
CA LEU A 372 -3.40 -0.66 10.19
C LEU A 372 -3.28 0.71 10.86
N LEU A 373 -2.57 0.78 11.99
CA LEU A 373 -2.31 2.05 12.70
C LEU A 373 -1.44 3.00 11.87
N ASN A 374 -0.65 2.48 10.91
CA ASN A 374 0.22 3.24 10.02
C ASN A 374 -0.34 3.43 8.60
N GLY A 375 -1.65 3.22 8.39
CA GLY A 375 -2.33 3.66 7.16
C GLY A 375 -2.59 2.58 6.13
N THR A 376 -2.39 1.29 6.45
CA THR A 376 -2.81 0.17 5.59
C THR A 376 -4.32 0.16 5.40
N ASN A 377 -4.76 -0.11 4.18
CA ASN A 377 -6.16 -0.21 3.79
C ASN A 377 -6.59 -1.65 3.49
N ILE A 378 -5.67 -2.49 3.02
CA ILE A 378 -5.94 -3.88 2.63
C ILE A 378 -4.93 -4.80 3.31
N LEU A 379 -5.42 -5.78 4.07
CA LEU A 379 -4.59 -6.83 4.68
C LEU A 379 -4.76 -8.13 3.89
N ARG A 380 -3.67 -8.61 3.27
CA ARG A 380 -3.63 -9.86 2.51
C ARG A 380 -3.19 -11.00 3.41
N VAL A 381 -4.09 -11.95 3.72
CA VAL A 381 -3.91 -12.91 4.81
C VAL A 381 -4.41 -14.32 4.50
N HIS A 382 -3.85 -15.31 5.22
CA HIS A 382 -4.37 -16.68 5.27
C HIS A 382 -5.44 -16.83 6.36
N ASP A 383 -5.23 -16.17 7.51
CA ASP A 383 -6.04 -16.29 8.72
C ASP A 383 -7.05 -15.13 8.76
N VAL A 384 -8.17 -15.29 8.03
CA VAL A 384 -9.14 -14.22 7.79
C VAL A 384 -9.89 -13.86 9.07
N GLU A 385 -10.42 -14.86 9.80
CA GLU A 385 -11.26 -14.64 10.98
C GLU A 385 -10.51 -13.86 12.07
N GLU A 386 -9.30 -14.31 12.43
CA GLU A 386 -8.49 -13.68 13.48
C GLU A 386 -8.02 -12.29 13.07
N THR A 387 -7.68 -12.11 11.78
CA THR A 387 -7.28 -10.80 11.27
C THR A 387 -8.45 -9.81 11.27
N LYS A 388 -9.65 -10.27 10.92
CA LYS A 388 -10.88 -9.46 10.95
C LYS A 388 -11.20 -8.99 12.37
N LEU A 389 -11.18 -9.91 13.34
CA LEU A 389 -11.41 -9.56 14.75
C LEU A 389 -10.42 -8.49 15.23
N ALA A 390 -9.13 -8.67 14.92
CA ALA A 390 -8.12 -7.68 15.27
C ALA A 390 -8.36 -6.32 14.58
N ALA A 391 -8.74 -6.32 13.30
CA ALA A 391 -9.03 -5.10 12.56
C ALA A 391 -10.25 -4.35 13.13
N GLU A 392 -11.31 -5.06 13.52
CA GLU A 392 -12.49 -4.48 14.16
C GLU A 392 -12.15 -3.80 15.50
N VAL A 393 -11.30 -4.43 16.32
CA VAL A 393 -10.81 -3.82 17.57
C VAL A 393 -10.00 -2.55 17.31
N ILE A 394 -9.07 -2.58 16.37
CA ILE A 394 -8.27 -1.39 15.99
C ILE A 394 -9.17 -0.27 15.47
N GLU A 395 -10.17 -0.59 14.66
CA GLU A 395 -11.14 0.39 14.15
C GLU A 395 -11.97 1.03 15.29
N ALA A 396 -12.45 0.22 16.22
CA ALA A 396 -13.18 0.71 17.38
C ALA A 396 -12.34 1.68 18.22
N ILE A 397 -11.07 1.32 18.50
CA ILE A 397 -10.13 2.19 19.23
C ILE A 397 -9.88 3.51 18.47
N ARG A 398 -9.76 3.48 17.14
CA ARG A 398 -9.54 4.68 16.33
C ARG A 398 -10.73 5.62 16.25
N LYS A 399 -11.94 5.11 16.50
CA LYS A 399 -13.20 5.88 16.45
C LYS A 399 -13.65 6.40 17.82
N ALA A 400 -13.10 5.84 18.91
CA ALA A 400 -13.36 6.31 20.27
C ALA A 400 -12.70 7.67 20.54
#